data_d8c55261ba6c5bba49a1fb244b97d320
#
_entry.id   d8c55261ba6c5bba49a1fb244b97d320
#
_cell.length_a   1.000
_cell.length_b   1.000
_cell.length_c   1.000
_cell.angle_alpha   90.00
_cell.angle_beta   90.00
_cell.angle_gamma   90.00
#
_symmetry.space_group_name_H-M   'P 1'
#
loop_
_entity.id
_entity.type
_entity.pdbx_description
1 polymer ?
#
loop_
_entity_poly.entity_id
_entity_poly.type
_entity_poly.pdbx_seq_one_letter_code
_entity_poly.pdbx_strand_id
1 'polypeptide(L)'
;SLEEIYPNIPWRPSSKEIALAYSELANHDLTYEKTMTYGARLGFGLFKGRISAEIDAYRRRSYDLVGPIYTQSLGGFAQKNGNVAELKSSGLQFTLSTVNFKTKTFSWTTGFSYLHKTNKITSLLSSPTVRTMVSGSGFSYEGYPLSSVFSIPFLGLTNEGMPRFYNERGVETLGDFNFSSSNINFLKYSGTLDPTDVGT
;
A
#
# COMPACT_ATOMS: atom_id res chain seq x y z
N SER A 1 23.93 6.76 12.48
CA SER A 1 23.88 6.46 13.92
C SER A 1 24.08 4.97 14.19
N LEU A 2 24.28 4.58 15.14
CA LEU A 2 24.81 3.77 16.25
C LEU A 2 24.73 2.26 16.03
N GLU A 3 25.78 1.79 16.27
CA GLU A 3 26.41 0.55 16.74
C GLU A 3 25.51 -0.30 17.64
N GLU A 4 25.00 -1.42 17.16
CA GLU A 4 24.63 -2.54 18.02
C GLU A 4 25.82 -3.50 18.14
N ILE A 5 26.27 -3.67 19.36
CA ILE A 5 27.32 -4.62 19.70
C ILE A 5 26.66 -6.00 19.83
N TYR A 6 26.90 -6.90 18.88
CA TYR A 6 26.44 -8.29 18.95
C TYR A 6 27.51 -9.16 19.60
N PRO A 7 27.33 -9.64 20.84
CA PRO A 7 28.32 -10.45 21.54
C PRO A 7 28.43 -11.89 21.05
N ASN A 8 27.54 -12.35 20.15
CA ASN A 8 27.58 -13.73 19.65
C ASN A 8 27.26 -13.77 18.14
N ILE A 9 28.29 -13.91 17.33
CA ILE A 9 28.14 -14.24 15.91
C ILE A 9 28.06 -15.79 15.83
N PRO A 10 26.90 -16.37 15.39
CA PRO A 10 26.68 -17.84 15.46
C PRO A 10 27.69 -18.70 14.67
N TRP A 11 28.36 -18.12 13.68
CA TRP A 11 29.33 -18.79 12.81
C TRP A 11 30.79 -18.71 13.30
N ARG A 12 31.06 -17.98 14.40
CA ARG A 12 32.35 -17.97 15.11
C ARG A 12 32.19 -18.02 16.63
N PRO A 13 31.71 -19.16 17.18
CA PRO A 13 31.38 -19.25 18.60
C PRO A 13 32.62 -19.22 19.51
N SER A 14 33.82 -19.36 18.94
CA SER A 14 35.09 -19.34 19.68
C SER A 14 35.76 -17.97 19.76
N SER A 15 35.35 -16.99 18.98
CA SER A 15 35.88 -15.64 19.05
C SER A 15 34.98 -14.79 19.97
N LYS A 16 35.57 -14.34 21.09
CA LYS A 16 34.93 -13.36 21.98
C LYS A 16 35.16 -11.92 21.49
N GLU A 17 35.33 -11.74 20.20
CA GLU A 17 35.54 -10.43 19.58
C GLU A 17 34.22 -9.69 19.41
N ILE A 18 34.22 -8.41 19.80
CA ILE A 18 33.12 -7.50 19.62
C ILE A 18 33.07 -7.13 18.12
N ALA A 19 31.99 -7.47 17.43
CA ALA A 19 31.76 -7.04 16.08
C ALA A 19 30.88 -5.79 16.07
N LEU A 20 31.30 -4.77 15.33
CA LEU A 20 30.51 -3.58 15.05
C LEU A 20 29.75 -3.81 13.76
N ALA A 21 28.43 -3.68 13.80
CA ALA A 21 27.60 -3.70 12.61
C ALA A 21 26.90 -2.34 12.46
N TYR A 22 26.89 -1.83 11.24
CA TYR A 22 26.05 -0.66 10.92
C TYR A 22 24.61 -1.15 10.69
N SER A 23 23.70 -0.73 11.55
CA SER A 23 22.28 -1.03 11.38
C SER A 23 21.61 -0.08 10.40
N GLU A 24 22.05 1.17 10.36
CA GLU A 24 21.45 2.21 9.51
C GLU A 24 22.49 3.27 9.14
N LEU A 25 22.44 3.70 7.87
CA LEU A 25 23.25 4.82 7.38
C LEU A 25 22.52 6.14 7.57
N ALA A 26 23.23 7.18 8.03
CA ALA A 26 22.69 8.52 8.08
C ALA A 26 22.37 9.05 6.67
N ASN A 27 21.23 9.70 6.52
CA ASN A 27 20.87 10.41 5.30
C ASN A 27 20.70 11.91 5.60
N HIS A 28 21.63 12.72 5.12
CA HIS A 28 21.62 14.17 5.31
C HIS A 28 20.60 14.89 4.41
N ASP A 29 20.13 14.23 3.36
CA ASP A 29 19.15 14.77 2.41
C ASP A 29 17.70 14.45 2.82
N LEU A 30 17.51 13.83 3.99
CA LEU A 30 16.18 13.48 4.49
C LEU A 30 15.37 14.74 4.83
N THR A 31 14.21 14.89 4.21
CA THR A 31 13.28 15.97 4.49
C THR A 31 11.99 15.45 5.14
N TYR A 32 11.21 16.37 5.72
CA TYR A 32 9.91 16.02 6.30
C TYR A 32 8.91 15.62 5.22
N GLU A 33 8.08 14.63 5.57
CA GLU A 33 6.89 14.31 4.79
C GLU A 33 5.93 15.50 4.75
N LYS A 34 5.37 15.76 3.58
CA LYS A 34 4.48 16.89 3.36
C LYS A 34 3.15 16.39 2.80
N THR A 35 2.06 16.94 3.32
CA THR A 35 0.72 16.63 2.85
C THR A 35 -0.05 17.90 2.56
N MET A 36 -0.54 18.02 1.34
CA MET A 36 -1.44 19.07 0.90
C MET A 36 -2.83 18.49 0.71
N THR A 37 -3.82 19.06 1.37
CA THR A 37 -5.22 18.63 1.26
C THR A 37 -6.11 19.79 0.85
N TYR A 38 -6.90 19.58 -0.18
CA TYR A 38 -7.99 20.47 -0.57
C TYR A 38 -9.30 19.73 -0.30
N GLY A 39 -10.23 20.39 0.36
CA GLY A 39 -11.53 19.80 0.68
C GLY A 39 -12.63 20.83 0.60
N ALA A 40 -13.82 20.37 0.25
CA ALA A 40 -15.06 21.12 0.28
C ALA A 40 -16.14 20.30 0.96
N ARG A 41 -16.87 20.95 1.87
CA ARG A 41 -17.99 20.35 2.59
C ARG A 41 -19.22 21.21 2.40
N LEU A 42 -20.32 20.56 2.03
CA LEU A 42 -21.64 21.16 1.92
C LEU A 42 -22.62 20.41 2.80
N GLY A 43 -23.26 21.13 3.71
CA GLY A 43 -24.28 20.57 4.57
C GLY A 43 -25.57 21.37 4.43
N PHE A 44 -26.71 20.70 4.36
CA PHE A 44 -28.01 21.32 4.34
C PHE A 44 -29.03 20.56 5.16
N GLY A 45 -29.96 21.32 5.73
CA GLY A 45 -31.05 20.78 6.52
C GLY A 45 -32.40 21.28 5.97
N LEU A 46 -33.35 20.39 5.83
CA LEU A 46 -34.69 20.67 5.34
C LEU A 46 -35.73 20.28 6.37
N PHE A 47 -36.93 20.87 6.26
CA PHE A 47 -38.09 20.56 7.10
C PHE A 47 -37.81 20.68 8.60
N LYS A 48 -37.19 21.79 9.03
CA LYS A 48 -36.80 22.06 10.42
C LYS A 48 -35.89 20.99 11.01
N GLY A 49 -34.93 20.51 10.19
CA GLY A 49 -33.95 19.51 10.63
C GLY A 49 -34.42 18.05 10.54
N ARG A 50 -35.57 17.79 9.91
CA ARG A 50 -36.03 16.42 9.68
C ARG A 50 -35.22 15.67 8.65
N ILE A 51 -34.66 16.39 7.69
CA ILE A 51 -33.74 15.85 6.69
C ILE A 51 -32.46 16.65 6.80
N SER A 52 -31.35 15.98 7.04
CA SER A 52 -30.01 16.56 6.95
C SER A 52 -29.16 15.75 6.00
N ALA A 53 -28.49 16.44 5.12
CA ALA A 53 -27.55 15.81 4.18
C ALA A 53 -26.24 16.58 4.20
N GLU A 54 -25.16 15.85 4.08
CA GLU A 54 -23.79 16.36 4.04
C GLU A 54 -23.02 15.68 2.92
N ILE A 55 -22.34 16.48 2.12
CA ILE A 55 -21.44 16.04 1.08
C ILE A 55 -20.05 16.58 1.41
N ASP A 56 -19.08 15.69 1.48
CA ASP A 56 -17.68 16.01 1.74
C ASP A 56 -16.81 15.45 0.61
N ALA A 57 -16.04 16.31 -0.03
CA ALA A 57 -15.14 15.92 -1.09
C ALA A 57 -13.75 16.45 -0.81
N TYR A 58 -12.73 15.60 -1.00
CA TYR A 58 -11.35 16.01 -0.79
C TYR A 58 -10.40 15.44 -1.85
N ARG A 59 -9.30 16.17 -2.04
CA ARG A 59 -8.09 15.70 -2.75
C ARG A 59 -6.89 15.94 -1.86
N ARG A 60 -6.05 14.91 -1.74
CA ARG A 60 -4.84 14.94 -0.94
C ARG A 60 -3.66 14.53 -1.80
N ARG A 61 -2.56 15.25 -1.67
CA ARG A 61 -1.26 14.87 -2.21
C ARG A 61 -0.26 14.81 -1.06
N SER A 62 0.30 13.62 -0.84
CA SER A 62 1.40 13.40 0.08
C SER A 62 2.67 13.18 -0.73
N TYR A 63 3.72 13.91 -0.42
CA TYR A 63 5.00 13.88 -1.12
C TYR A 63 6.15 13.88 -0.13
N ASP A 64 7.33 13.53 -0.60
CA ASP A 64 8.50 13.31 0.24
C ASP A 64 8.27 12.23 1.32
N LEU A 65 7.41 11.23 1.04
CA LEU A 65 7.13 10.15 1.98
C LEU A 65 8.39 9.34 2.26
N VAL A 66 8.66 9.10 3.54
CA VAL A 66 9.87 8.44 4.01
C VAL A 66 9.74 6.93 3.92
N GLY A 67 10.76 6.30 3.39
CA GLY A 67 10.84 4.85 3.30
C GLY A 67 12.28 4.36 3.22
N PRO A 68 12.49 3.04 3.35
CA PRO A 68 13.81 2.45 3.31
C PRO A 68 14.40 2.46 1.90
N ILE A 69 15.63 2.90 1.78
CA ILE A 69 16.48 2.75 0.60
C ILE A 69 17.55 1.72 0.92
N TYR A 70 17.58 0.63 0.14
CA TYR A 70 18.60 -0.40 0.28
C TYR A 70 19.79 -0.04 -0.61
N THR A 71 20.96 0.04 0.00
CA THR A 71 22.22 0.31 -0.69
C THR A 71 23.11 -0.92 -0.62
N GLN A 72 23.82 -1.19 -1.72
CA GLN A 72 24.90 -2.20 -1.70
C GLN A 72 26.11 -1.59 -1.00
N SER A 73 26.61 -2.25 0.04
CA SER A 73 27.84 -1.86 0.71
C SER A 73 28.82 -3.02 0.77
N LEU A 74 30.11 -2.71 0.89
CA LEU A 74 31.17 -3.68 1.15
C LEU A 74 30.93 -4.34 2.54
N GLY A 75 30.33 -5.54 2.55
CA GLY A 75 30.06 -6.30 3.78
C GLY A 75 28.59 -6.58 4.05
N GLY A 76 27.66 -6.24 3.14
CA GLY A 76 26.24 -6.57 3.26
C GLY A 76 25.31 -5.47 2.75
N PHE A 77 24.01 -5.64 3.04
CA PHE A 77 23.01 -4.64 2.73
C PHE A 77 22.97 -3.60 3.85
N ALA A 78 23.24 -2.35 3.51
CA ALA A 78 22.98 -1.23 4.39
C ALA A 78 21.66 -0.57 4.01
N GLN A 79 20.86 -0.23 4.99
CA GLN A 79 19.61 0.48 4.83
C GLN A 79 19.78 1.93 5.28
N LYS A 80 19.18 2.87 4.56
CA LYS A 80 19.01 4.25 5.00
C LYS A 80 17.56 4.69 4.75
N ASN A 81 17.04 5.57 5.58
CA ASN A 81 15.76 6.21 5.33
C ASN A 81 15.92 7.36 4.34
N GLY A 82 14.99 7.51 3.43
CA GLY A 82 14.98 8.59 2.44
C GLY A 82 13.57 8.90 1.95
N ASN A 83 13.42 10.03 1.27
CA ASN A 83 12.16 10.45 0.68
C ASN A 83 11.97 9.70 -0.64
N VAL A 84 11.12 8.68 -0.65
CA VAL A 84 11.07 7.67 -1.73
C VAL A 84 9.74 7.62 -2.46
N ALA A 85 8.69 8.28 -1.97
CA ALA A 85 7.37 8.10 -2.53
C ALA A 85 6.51 9.36 -2.56
N GLU A 86 5.59 9.39 -3.52
CA GLU A 86 4.47 10.30 -3.57
C GLU A 86 3.15 9.55 -3.72
N LEU A 87 2.11 10.03 -3.03
CA LEU A 87 0.78 9.45 -3.04
C LEU A 87 -0.26 10.52 -3.33
N LYS A 88 -1.21 10.22 -4.22
CA LYS A 88 -2.43 11.01 -4.42
C LYS A 88 -3.62 10.22 -3.92
N SER A 89 -4.48 10.89 -3.17
CA SER A 89 -5.75 10.34 -2.69
C SER A 89 -6.89 11.31 -2.98
N SER A 90 -8.06 10.78 -3.24
CA SER A 90 -9.29 11.55 -3.32
C SER A 90 -10.43 10.77 -2.68
N GLY A 91 -11.40 11.48 -2.14
CA GLY A 91 -12.57 10.86 -1.53
C GLY A 91 -13.80 11.72 -1.70
N LEU A 92 -14.93 11.05 -1.77
CA LEU A 92 -16.26 11.62 -1.74
C LEU A 92 -17.06 10.88 -0.67
N GLN A 93 -17.59 11.62 0.27
CA GLN A 93 -18.49 11.10 1.29
C GLN A 93 -19.83 11.80 1.17
N PHE A 94 -20.89 11.01 1.21
CA PHE A 94 -22.25 11.48 1.30
C PHE A 94 -22.91 10.89 2.54
N THR A 95 -23.52 11.73 3.38
CA THR A 95 -24.24 11.32 4.57
C THR A 95 -25.64 11.92 4.53
N LEU A 96 -26.65 11.09 4.71
CA LEU A 96 -28.05 11.48 4.80
C LEU A 96 -28.64 10.97 6.11
N SER A 97 -29.30 11.84 6.84
CA SER A 97 -30.06 11.49 8.02
C SER A 97 -31.46 12.04 7.91
N THR A 98 -32.46 11.18 8.15
CA THR A 98 -33.88 11.56 8.07
C THR A 98 -34.62 11.13 9.31
N VAL A 99 -35.43 12.02 9.88
CA VAL A 99 -36.40 11.71 10.93
C VAL A 99 -37.75 11.44 10.27
N ASN A 100 -38.01 10.17 9.98
CA ASN A 100 -39.19 9.75 9.23
C ASN A 100 -40.47 9.96 10.06
N PHE A 101 -40.39 9.58 11.32
CA PHE A 101 -41.55 9.69 12.24
C PHE A 101 -41.07 10.00 13.66
N LYS A 102 -41.76 10.92 14.34
CA LYS A 102 -41.46 11.29 15.71
C LYS A 102 -42.72 11.66 16.45
N THR A 103 -43.02 10.88 17.49
CA THR A 103 -44.09 11.14 18.48
C THR A 103 -43.49 11.23 19.87
N LYS A 104 -44.31 11.39 20.89
CA LYS A 104 -43.86 11.40 22.31
C LYS A 104 -43.31 10.06 22.77
N THR A 105 -43.78 8.96 22.17
CA THR A 105 -43.45 7.58 22.59
C THR A 105 -42.67 6.80 21.56
N PHE A 106 -42.61 7.28 20.32
CA PHE A 106 -41.94 6.58 19.22
C PHE A 106 -41.15 7.54 18.30
N SER A 107 -39.96 7.16 17.94
CA SER A 107 -39.14 7.90 16.99
C SER A 107 -38.49 6.93 16.01
N TRP A 108 -38.62 7.19 14.70
CA TRP A 108 -37.94 6.45 13.64
C TRP A 108 -37.06 7.39 12.82
N THR A 109 -35.78 7.09 12.88
CA THR A 109 -34.73 7.82 12.12
C THR A 109 -34.03 6.85 11.19
N THR A 110 -33.73 7.30 9.96
CA THR A 110 -32.93 6.54 8.98
C THR A 110 -31.65 7.29 8.71
N GLY A 111 -30.51 6.59 8.74
CA GLY A 111 -29.23 7.11 8.33
C GLY A 111 -28.70 6.33 7.13
N PHE A 112 -28.12 7.05 6.17
CA PHE A 112 -27.40 6.49 5.03
C PHE A 112 -26.05 7.18 4.90
N SER A 113 -24.99 6.40 4.72
CA SER A 113 -23.65 6.93 4.48
C SER A 113 -23.03 6.19 3.29
N TYR A 114 -22.49 6.94 2.37
CA TYR A 114 -21.73 6.43 1.25
C TYR A 114 -20.34 7.06 1.25
N LEU A 115 -19.30 6.24 1.13
CA LEU A 115 -17.92 6.69 1.08
C LEU A 115 -17.25 6.03 -0.13
N HIS A 116 -16.71 6.88 -1.00
CA HIS A 116 -15.85 6.43 -2.09
C HIS A 116 -14.46 7.04 -1.93
N LYS A 117 -13.44 6.19 -1.87
CA LYS A 117 -12.03 6.61 -1.78
C LYS A 117 -11.25 6.02 -2.94
N THR A 118 -10.29 6.77 -3.44
CA THR A 118 -9.26 6.28 -4.35
C THR A 118 -7.91 6.76 -3.88
N ASN A 119 -6.90 5.92 -4.01
CA ASN A 119 -5.52 6.30 -3.80
C ASN A 119 -4.66 5.77 -4.94
N LYS A 120 -3.55 6.45 -5.22
CA LYS A 120 -2.63 6.08 -6.27
C LYS A 120 -1.22 6.57 -5.94
N ILE A 121 -0.26 5.68 -6.02
CA ILE A 121 1.15 6.01 -5.93
C ILE A 121 1.57 6.68 -7.23
N THR A 122 2.08 7.90 -7.15
CA THR A 122 2.46 8.70 -8.34
C THR A 122 3.95 8.72 -8.58
N SER A 123 4.74 8.40 -7.58
CA SER A 123 6.19 8.21 -7.68
C SER A 123 6.64 7.27 -6.59
N LEU A 124 7.52 6.34 -6.90
CA LEU A 124 8.09 5.43 -5.93
C LEU A 124 9.49 4.99 -6.37
N LEU A 125 10.48 5.27 -5.53
CA LEU A 125 11.83 4.77 -5.72
C LEU A 125 11.92 3.33 -5.22
N SER A 126 11.62 2.36 -6.08
CA SER A 126 11.70 0.94 -5.76
C SER A 126 12.13 0.13 -6.98
N SER A 127 12.72 -1.03 -6.71
CA SER A 127 13.08 -2.00 -7.74
C SER A 127 12.31 -3.30 -7.47
N PRO A 128 11.06 -3.42 -7.95
CA PRO A 128 10.24 -4.60 -7.69
C PRO A 128 10.80 -5.83 -8.41
N THR A 129 10.63 -6.98 -7.77
CA THR A 129 10.86 -8.29 -8.38
C THR A 129 9.56 -9.08 -8.39
N VAL A 130 9.50 -10.13 -9.22
CA VAL A 130 8.32 -11.02 -9.25
C VAL A 130 7.99 -11.50 -7.83
N ARG A 131 9.00 -11.91 -7.05
CA ARG A 131 8.84 -12.38 -5.67
C ARG A 131 8.15 -11.33 -4.78
N THR A 132 8.65 -10.07 -4.80
CA THR A 132 8.09 -9.03 -3.93
C THR A 132 6.67 -8.65 -4.30
N MET A 133 6.33 -8.69 -5.60
CA MET A 133 5.01 -8.36 -6.10
C MET A 133 3.95 -9.40 -5.75
N VAL A 134 4.32 -10.70 -5.74
CA VAL A 134 3.36 -11.82 -5.50
C VAL A 134 3.42 -12.36 -4.08
N SER A 135 4.13 -11.72 -3.17
CA SER A 135 4.33 -12.21 -1.79
C SER A 135 3.06 -12.24 -0.92
N GLY A 136 1.94 -11.72 -1.40
CA GLY A 136 0.66 -11.77 -0.70
C GLY A 136 0.48 -10.75 0.44
N SER A 137 1.53 -10.06 0.86
CA SER A 137 1.46 -8.98 1.87
C SER A 137 1.09 -7.62 1.29
N GLY A 138 0.78 -7.56 0.00
CA GLY A 138 0.60 -6.32 -0.75
C GLY A 138 1.93 -5.64 -1.08
N PHE A 139 1.99 -5.00 -2.21
CA PHE A 139 3.17 -4.27 -2.66
C PHE A 139 2.79 -2.87 -3.15
N SER A 140 3.61 -1.89 -2.78
CA SER A 140 3.45 -0.52 -3.26
C SER A 140 4.17 -0.35 -4.59
N TYR A 141 3.41 -0.06 -5.65
CA TYR A 141 3.96 0.10 -7.01
C TYR A 141 3.40 1.35 -7.67
N GLU A 142 4.25 2.04 -8.41
CA GLU A 142 3.87 3.27 -9.11
C GLU A 142 2.73 3.01 -10.10
N GLY A 143 1.73 3.87 -10.08
CA GLY A 143 0.54 3.74 -10.91
C GLY A 143 -0.61 2.96 -10.29
N TYR A 144 -0.39 2.30 -9.14
CA TYR A 144 -1.37 1.48 -8.46
C TYR A 144 -1.71 2.02 -7.07
N PRO A 145 -2.80 1.55 -6.45
CA PRO A 145 -3.12 1.83 -5.05
C PRO A 145 -2.04 1.34 -4.09
N LEU A 146 -2.03 1.91 -2.90
CA LEU A 146 -1.19 1.42 -1.80
C LEU A 146 -1.58 -0.03 -1.44
N SER A 147 -0.61 -0.85 -1.08
CA SER A 147 -0.82 -2.26 -0.71
C SER A 147 -1.53 -3.09 -1.79
N SER A 148 -1.20 -2.84 -3.06
CA SER A 148 -1.73 -3.59 -4.19
C SER A 148 -1.29 -5.05 -4.19
N VAL A 149 -2.18 -5.93 -4.58
CA VAL A 149 -1.93 -7.36 -4.73
C VAL A 149 -1.82 -7.69 -6.21
N PHE A 150 -0.78 -8.41 -6.56
CA PHE A 150 -0.52 -8.90 -7.91
C PHE A 150 -0.49 -10.42 -7.93
N SER A 151 -0.91 -11.00 -9.04
CA SER A 151 -0.90 -12.44 -9.24
C SER A 151 -0.30 -12.82 -10.58
N ILE A 152 0.22 -14.03 -10.65
CA ILE A 152 0.64 -14.65 -11.91
C ILE A 152 -0.64 -15.09 -12.63
N PRO A 153 -0.85 -14.69 -13.91
CA PRO A 153 -2.06 -15.04 -14.65
C PRO A 153 -2.19 -16.56 -14.85
N PHE A 154 -3.31 -17.09 -14.42
CA PHE A 154 -3.67 -18.49 -14.61
C PHE A 154 -4.30 -18.68 -15.99
N LEU A 155 -3.82 -19.66 -16.77
CA LEU A 155 -4.27 -19.96 -18.14
C LEU A 155 -5.25 -21.13 -18.22
N GLY A 156 -5.48 -21.82 -17.12
CA GLY A 156 -6.28 -23.04 -17.11
C GLY A 156 -5.45 -24.27 -16.75
N LEU A 157 -6.03 -25.44 -17.02
CA LEU A 157 -5.39 -26.72 -16.74
C LEU A 157 -4.95 -27.39 -18.04
N THR A 158 -3.93 -28.26 -17.93
CA THR A 158 -3.60 -29.22 -18.99
C THR A 158 -4.64 -30.35 -19.01
N ASN A 159 -4.58 -31.18 -20.03
CA ASN A 159 -5.43 -32.41 -20.11
C ASN A 159 -5.19 -33.37 -18.93
N GLU A 160 -4.05 -33.26 -18.25
CA GLU A 160 -3.64 -34.05 -17.08
C GLU A 160 -4.00 -33.36 -15.75
N GLY A 161 -4.67 -32.15 -15.80
CA GLY A 161 -5.10 -31.42 -14.63
C GLY A 161 -4.03 -30.55 -13.99
N MET A 162 -2.87 -30.31 -14.63
CA MET A 162 -1.82 -29.43 -14.13
C MET A 162 -2.11 -27.96 -14.46
N PRO A 163 -1.88 -27.01 -13.52
CA PRO A 163 -2.09 -25.59 -13.77
C PRO A 163 -1.07 -25.03 -14.77
N ARG A 164 -1.52 -24.15 -15.67
CA ARG A 164 -0.70 -23.46 -16.66
C ARG A 164 -0.67 -21.95 -16.38
N PHE A 165 0.49 -21.35 -16.61
CA PHE A 165 0.74 -19.94 -16.37
C PHE A 165 1.61 -19.34 -17.49
N TYR A 166 1.69 -18.02 -17.61
CA TYR A 166 2.77 -17.36 -18.32
C TYR A 166 3.90 -16.98 -17.35
N ASN A 167 5.14 -17.21 -17.75
CA ASN A 167 6.29 -16.73 -17.00
C ASN A 167 6.73 -15.31 -17.47
N GLU A 168 7.79 -14.79 -16.87
CA GLU A 168 8.34 -13.45 -17.14
C GLU A 168 8.88 -13.28 -18.58
N ARG A 169 9.01 -14.36 -19.32
CA ARG A 169 9.41 -14.37 -20.75
C ARG A 169 8.23 -14.45 -21.68
N GLY A 170 7.02 -14.53 -21.16
CA GLY A 170 5.79 -14.75 -21.94
C GLY A 170 5.65 -16.18 -22.46
N VAL A 171 6.39 -17.12 -21.88
CA VAL A 171 6.31 -18.54 -22.24
C VAL A 171 5.37 -19.25 -21.28
N GLU A 172 4.53 -20.12 -21.83
CA GLU A 172 3.67 -20.98 -21.04
C GLU A 172 4.50 -21.97 -20.23
N THR A 173 4.19 -22.09 -18.94
CA THR A 173 4.90 -22.94 -17.99
C THR A 173 3.95 -23.55 -16.98
N LEU A 174 4.35 -24.70 -16.40
CA LEU A 174 3.66 -25.36 -15.29
C LEU A 174 4.16 -24.87 -13.92
N GLY A 175 5.24 -24.07 -13.87
CA GLY A 175 5.80 -23.61 -12.59
C GLY A 175 7.24 -23.09 -12.67
N ASP A 176 7.80 -22.95 -13.88
CA ASP A 176 9.15 -22.41 -14.07
C ASP A 176 9.10 -20.86 -14.08
N PHE A 177 9.36 -20.25 -12.94
CA PHE A 177 9.39 -18.82 -12.74
C PHE A 177 10.74 -18.34 -12.22
N ASN A 178 11.25 -17.27 -12.79
CA ASN A 178 12.34 -16.53 -12.19
C ASN A 178 11.80 -15.47 -11.21
N PHE A 179 11.64 -15.83 -9.97
CA PHE A 179 11.14 -14.92 -8.92
C PHE A 179 12.06 -13.73 -8.62
N SER A 180 13.30 -13.77 -9.03
CA SER A 180 14.27 -12.67 -8.91
C SER A 180 14.23 -11.72 -10.10
N SER A 181 13.45 -12.03 -11.14
CA SER A 181 13.30 -11.17 -12.33
C SER A 181 12.65 -9.84 -11.95
N SER A 182 13.16 -8.76 -12.54
CA SER A 182 12.53 -7.44 -12.50
C SER A 182 11.49 -7.22 -13.60
N ASN A 183 11.34 -8.17 -14.54
CA ASN A 183 10.27 -8.12 -15.52
C ASN A 183 8.93 -8.56 -14.89
N ILE A 184 8.16 -7.59 -14.46
CA ILE A 184 6.88 -7.77 -13.76
C ILE A 184 5.68 -7.52 -14.66
N ASN A 185 5.89 -7.19 -15.95
CA ASN A 185 4.83 -6.76 -16.87
C ASN A 185 3.78 -7.84 -17.16
N PHE A 186 4.10 -9.11 -16.93
CA PHE A 186 3.16 -10.24 -17.07
C PHE A 186 2.22 -10.41 -15.87
N LEU A 187 2.54 -9.78 -14.74
CA LEU A 187 1.73 -9.87 -13.53
C LEU A 187 0.41 -9.10 -13.70
N LYS A 188 -0.65 -9.66 -13.14
CA LYS A 188 -1.98 -9.06 -13.16
C LYS A 188 -2.28 -8.42 -11.81
N TYR A 189 -2.75 -7.18 -11.84
CA TYR A 189 -3.31 -6.54 -10.64
C TYR A 189 -4.60 -7.28 -10.24
N SER A 190 -4.69 -7.66 -8.97
CA SER A 190 -5.78 -8.47 -8.42
C SER A 190 -6.60 -7.74 -7.37
N GLY A 191 -6.17 -6.56 -6.94
CA GLY A 191 -6.85 -5.77 -5.93
C GLY A 191 -5.89 -5.12 -4.95
N THR A 192 -6.41 -4.66 -3.83
CA THR A 192 -5.63 -4.04 -2.76
C THR A 192 -5.97 -4.67 -1.41
N LEU A 193 -4.99 -4.68 -0.49
CA LEU A 193 -5.18 -5.09 0.90
C LEU A 193 -5.62 -3.94 1.81
N ASP A 194 -5.92 -2.76 1.28
CA ASP A 194 -6.41 -1.64 2.08
C ASP A 194 -7.75 -2.03 2.73
N PRO A 195 -7.82 -2.14 4.07
CA PRO A 195 -9.04 -2.55 4.76
C PRO A 195 -10.18 -1.53 4.61
N THR A 196 -9.91 -0.36 4.06
CA THR A 196 -10.94 0.65 3.76
C THR A 196 -11.57 0.47 2.38
N ASP A 197 -11.01 -0.38 1.52
CA ASP A 197 -11.55 -0.78 0.22
C ASP A 197 -12.41 -2.07 0.30
N VAL A 198 -12.63 -2.61 1.48
CA VAL A 198 -13.47 -3.80 1.69
C VAL A 198 -14.93 -3.36 1.68
N GLY A 199 -15.54 -3.29 0.54
CA GLY A 199 -16.97 -3.06 0.47
C GLY A 199 -17.46 -2.20 -0.70
N THR A 200 -17.02 -2.52 -1.89
CA THR A 200 -17.76 -2.16 -3.12
C THR A 200 -18.10 -3.39 -3.91
#